data_44e746e01a829812d06b509e0fb12838
#
_entry.id   44e746e01a829812d06b509e0fb12838
#
_cell.length_a   1.000
_cell.length_b   1.000
_cell.length_c   1.000
_cell.angle_alpha   90.00
_cell.angle_beta   90.00
_cell.angle_gamma   90.00
#
_symmetry.space_group_name_H-M   'P 1'
#
loop_
_entity.id
_entity.type
_entity.pdbx_description
1 polymer ?
#
loop_
_entity_poly.entity_id
_entity_poly.type
_entity_poly.pdbx_seq_one_letter_code
_entity_poly.pdbx_strand_id
1 'polypeptide(L)'
;MRVGVVTFPGSLDDVDATRAVRIAGHESVALWHGDHDLRGVDAVILPGGFSYGDYLRCGAISRFAPVMTEVIDAAGRGMPVLGICNGFQILCESHLLPGALIRNDHRRFVCRDQRLRLDNTDTAWTSAYSPGAEITVVLKNGEGSYVADQPTLDRLEGEGRVVARYLDGNPNGSLHDIAGIANDAGSVVGLMPHPEHAVEALCGPGDDGLGFFTSLLEGRVGAD
;
A
#
# COMPACT_ATOMS: atom_id res chain seq x y z
N MET A 1 -11.72 12.95 6.79
CA MET A 1 -10.48 13.43 6.16
C MET A 1 -10.65 13.52 4.66
N ARG A 2 -9.79 14.28 3.97
CA ARG A 2 -9.69 14.34 2.51
C ARG A 2 -8.54 13.44 2.08
N VAL A 3 -8.83 12.39 1.30
CA VAL A 3 -7.84 11.41 0.87
C VAL A 3 -7.64 11.50 -0.63
N GLY A 4 -6.41 11.81 -1.05
CA GLY A 4 -6.02 11.87 -2.45
C GLY A 4 -5.79 10.47 -3.02
N VAL A 5 -6.42 10.15 -4.13
CA VAL A 5 -6.13 8.92 -4.88
C VAL A 5 -5.47 9.30 -6.18
N VAL A 6 -4.22 8.83 -6.37
CA VAL A 6 -3.43 9.17 -7.56
C VAL A 6 -3.79 8.26 -8.72
N THR A 7 -4.04 8.83 -9.89
CA THR A 7 -4.20 8.07 -11.14
C THR A 7 -3.00 8.30 -12.04
N PHE A 8 -2.25 7.25 -12.35
CA PHE A 8 -1.21 7.22 -13.38
C PHE A 8 -1.78 6.65 -14.68
N PRO A 9 -1.17 6.94 -15.84
CA PRO A 9 -1.45 6.16 -17.05
C PRO A 9 -1.21 4.67 -16.79
N GLY A 10 -2.26 3.84 -16.84
CA GLY A 10 -2.20 2.42 -16.53
C GLY A 10 -2.56 2.04 -15.08
N SER A 11 -2.98 2.98 -14.22
CA SER A 11 -3.69 2.64 -12.98
C SER A 11 -4.98 1.90 -13.30
N LEU A 12 -5.31 0.88 -12.52
CA LEU A 12 -6.53 0.07 -12.71
C LEU A 12 -7.43 0.12 -11.47
N ASP A 13 -6.86 0.29 -10.29
CA ASP A 13 -7.57 0.17 -9.02
C ASP A 13 -7.83 1.54 -8.34
N ASP A 14 -7.65 2.64 -9.05
CA ASP A 14 -7.92 4.00 -8.56
C ASP A 14 -9.42 4.23 -8.26
N VAL A 15 -10.30 3.63 -9.06
CA VAL A 15 -11.75 3.66 -8.82
C VAL A 15 -12.11 2.87 -7.56
N ASP A 16 -11.52 1.68 -7.36
CA ASP A 16 -11.78 0.83 -6.19
C ASP A 16 -11.21 1.47 -4.92
N ALA A 17 -10.00 2.04 -4.97
CA ALA A 17 -9.43 2.81 -3.87
C ALA A 17 -10.31 4.03 -3.51
N THR A 18 -10.82 4.77 -4.52
CA THR A 18 -11.77 5.87 -4.34
C THR A 18 -13.06 5.40 -3.64
N ARG A 19 -13.58 4.23 -4.04
CA ARG A 19 -14.76 3.63 -3.43
C ARG A 19 -14.48 3.24 -1.97
N ALA A 20 -13.36 2.58 -1.69
CA ALA A 20 -12.95 2.18 -0.34
C ALA A 20 -12.82 3.40 0.61
N VAL A 21 -12.21 4.48 0.15
CA VAL A 21 -12.10 5.76 0.87
C VAL A 21 -13.49 6.29 1.27
N ARG A 22 -14.46 6.25 0.34
CA ARG A 22 -15.84 6.73 0.60
C ARG A 22 -16.61 5.83 1.56
N ILE A 23 -16.45 4.50 1.44
CA ILE A 23 -17.07 3.53 2.35
C ILE A 23 -16.55 3.74 3.78
N ALA A 24 -15.25 4.06 3.93
CA ALA A 24 -14.65 4.39 5.22
C ALA A 24 -15.08 5.77 5.79
N GLY A 25 -15.95 6.51 5.09
CA GLY A 25 -16.47 7.80 5.57
C GLY A 25 -15.57 9.01 5.26
N HIS A 26 -14.62 8.88 4.33
CA HIS A 26 -13.73 9.96 3.92
C HIS A 26 -14.18 10.62 2.61
N GLU A 27 -13.72 11.86 2.38
CA GLU A 27 -13.81 12.52 1.08
C GLU A 27 -12.66 12.03 0.19
N SER A 28 -12.97 11.49 -0.99
CA SER A 28 -11.96 11.13 -1.97
C SER A 28 -11.72 12.27 -2.95
N VAL A 29 -10.44 12.60 -3.15
CA VAL A 29 -9.96 13.63 -4.09
C VAL A 29 -9.14 12.95 -5.18
N ALA A 30 -9.55 13.10 -6.45
CA ALA A 30 -8.78 12.57 -7.56
C ALA A 30 -7.52 13.43 -7.79
N LEU A 31 -6.35 12.79 -7.86
CA LEU A 31 -5.07 13.40 -8.19
C LEU A 31 -4.55 12.79 -9.49
N TRP A 32 -4.22 13.63 -10.46
CA TRP A 32 -3.65 13.16 -11.72
C TRP A 32 -2.13 13.16 -11.67
N HIS A 33 -1.48 12.18 -12.28
CA HIS A 33 -0.01 12.06 -12.26
C HIS A 33 0.75 13.32 -12.70
N GLY A 34 0.13 14.15 -13.54
CA GLY A 34 0.67 15.43 -14.02
C GLY A 34 0.41 16.63 -13.10
N ASP A 35 -0.33 16.46 -12.00
CA ASP A 35 -0.61 17.54 -11.06
C ASP A 35 0.66 17.90 -10.26
N HIS A 36 0.81 19.21 -9.98
CA HIS A 36 1.86 19.77 -9.13
C HIS A 36 1.29 20.25 -7.78
N ASP A 37 0.16 19.72 -7.36
CA ASP A 37 -0.53 20.10 -6.12
C ASP A 37 -1.37 18.92 -5.62
N LEU A 38 -1.28 18.64 -4.33
CA LEU A 38 -2.08 17.60 -3.66
C LEU A 38 -3.48 18.09 -3.26
N ARG A 39 -3.89 19.29 -3.66
CA ARG A 39 -5.25 19.85 -3.46
C ARG A 39 -5.70 19.87 -2.00
N GLY A 40 -4.75 20.02 -1.07
CA GLY A 40 -5.01 20.12 0.37
C GLY A 40 -5.60 18.82 0.96
N VAL A 41 -5.14 17.66 0.49
CA VAL A 41 -5.52 16.37 1.09
C VAL A 41 -4.76 16.11 2.38
N ASP A 42 -5.34 15.30 3.25
CA ASP A 42 -4.77 14.90 4.55
C ASP A 42 -3.95 13.61 4.44
N ALA A 43 -4.20 12.77 3.41
CA ALA A 43 -3.52 11.51 3.15
C ALA A 43 -3.53 11.20 1.66
N VAL A 44 -2.63 10.30 1.19
CA VAL A 44 -2.54 9.91 -0.22
C VAL A 44 -2.56 8.40 -0.36
N ILE A 45 -3.23 7.90 -1.40
CA ILE A 45 -3.21 6.51 -1.83
C ILE A 45 -2.62 6.43 -3.25
N LEU A 46 -1.60 5.59 -3.41
CA LEU A 46 -1.06 5.14 -4.70
C LEU A 46 -1.69 3.78 -5.01
N PRO A 47 -2.63 3.68 -5.95
CA PRO A 47 -3.39 2.47 -6.20
C PRO A 47 -2.62 1.43 -7.00
N GLY A 48 -3.21 0.25 -7.15
CA GLY A 48 -2.74 -0.81 -8.01
C GLY A 48 -2.94 -0.54 -9.51
N GLY A 49 -2.27 -1.34 -10.32
CA GLY A 49 -2.30 -1.27 -11.77
C GLY A 49 -0.95 -1.61 -12.39
N PHE A 50 -0.72 -1.05 -13.58
CA PHE A 50 0.51 -1.19 -14.37
C PHE A 50 0.93 0.19 -14.87
N SER A 51 1.34 1.06 -13.94
CA SER A 51 1.65 2.46 -14.23
C SER A 51 2.70 2.60 -15.33
N TYR A 52 2.38 3.41 -16.35
CA TYR A 52 3.18 3.58 -17.57
C TYR A 52 3.52 2.26 -18.28
N GLY A 53 2.68 1.21 -18.12
CA GLY A 53 2.86 -0.11 -18.74
C GLY A 53 4.01 -0.93 -18.15
N ASP A 54 4.48 -0.60 -16.95
CA ASP A 54 5.61 -1.25 -16.25
C ASP A 54 6.92 -1.28 -17.06
N TYR A 55 7.08 -0.36 -18.00
CA TYR A 55 8.32 -0.22 -18.75
C TYR A 55 9.49 0.07 -17.81
N LEU A 56 10.67 -0.52 -18.09
CA LEU A 56 11.87 -0.60 -17.25
C LEU A 56 11.68 -1.57 -16.08
N ARG A 57 10.93 -1.19 -15.07
CA ARG A 57 10.48 -1.93 -13.88
C ARG A 57 9.16 -1.34 -13.42
N CYS A 58 8.35 -2.17 -12.74
CA CYS A 58 7.10 -1.72 -12.17
C CYS A 58 7.33 -0.52 -11.24
N GLY A 59 6.59 0.56 -11.45
CA GLY A 59 6.69 1.78 -10.66
C GLY A 59 7.85 2.73 -11.01
N ALA A 60 8.86 2.28 -11.77
CA ALA A 60 10.10 3.06 -11.97
C ALA A 60 9.89 4.39 -12.69
N ILE A 61 8.99 4.46 -13.65
CA ILE A 61 8.69 5.71 -14.38
C ILE A 61 7.84 6.62 -13.51
N SER A 62 6.91 6.05 -12.74
CA SER A 62 5.96 6.80 -11.91
C SER A 62 6.65 7.72 -10.90
N ARG A 63 7.82 7.33 -10.36
CA ARG A 63 8.58 8.17 -9.42
C ARG A 63 8.93 9.55 -9.97
N PHE A 64 8.98 9.71 -11.29
CA PHE A 64 9.30 10.98 -11.96
C PHE A 64 8.07 11.78 -12.34
N ALA A 65 6.86 11.28 -12.06
CA ALA A 65 5.63 12.02 -12.30
C ALA A 65 5.58 13.28 -11.42
N PRO A 66 5.08 14.42 -11.92
CA PRO A 66 4.98 15.66 -11.13
C PRO A 66 4.32 15.46 -9.77
N VAL A 67 3.21 14.73 -9.69
CA VAL A 67 2.51 14.45 -8.43
C VAL A 67 3.40 13.73 -7.41
N MET A 68 4.34 12.91 -7.85
CA MET A 68 5.22 12.17 -6.93
C MET A 68 6.26 13.07 -6.24
N THR A 69 6.65 14.19 -6.85
CA THR A 69 7.46 15.19 -6.17
C THR A 69 6.72 15.72 -4.93
N GLU A 70 5.45 16.06 -5.10
CA GLU A 70 4.60 16.56 -4.01
C GLU A 70 4.30 15.48 -2.95
N VAL A 71 4.08 14.23 -3.39
CA VAL A 71 3.86 13.09 -2.47
C VAL A 71 5.11 12.81 -1.64
N ILE A 72 6.31 12.80 -2.25
CA ILE A 72 7.58 12.57 -1.55
C ILE A 72 7.81 13.66 -0.50
N ASP A 73 7.63 14.92 -0.88
CA ASP A 73 7.78 16.06 0.04
C ASP A 73 6.76 16.01 1.18
N ALA A 74 5.50 15.68 0.88
CA ALA A 74 4.44 15.57 1.88
C ALA A 74 4.68 14.39 2.84
N ALA A 75 5.08 13.23 2.33
CA ALA A 75 5.47 12.06 3.12
C ALA A 75 6.65 12.39 4.05
N GLY A 76 7.64 13.16 3.56
CA GLY A 76 8.77 13.65 4.35
C GLY A 76 8.34 14.58 5.53
N ARG A 77 7.18 15.19 5.42
CA ARG A 77 6.55 15.98 6.50
C ARG A 77 5.57 15.19 7.37
N GLY A 78 5.48 13.88 7.18
CA GLY A 78 4.64 12.98 7.98
C GLY A 78 3.23 12.74 7.43
N MET A 79 2.91 13.19 6.21
CA MET A 79 1.61 12.87 5.59
C MET A 79 1.46 11.35 5.42
N PRO A 80 0.32 10.76 5.83
CA PRO A 80 0.04 9.35 5.58
C PRO A 80 -0.01 9.03 4.09
N VAL A 81 0.73 7.99 3.67
CA VAL A 81 0.74 7.48 2.29
C VAL A 81 0.58 5.97 2.29
N LEU A 82 -0.41 5.46 1.55
CA LEU A 82 -0.60 4.02 1.31
C LEU A 82 -0.28 3.70 -0.15
N GLY A 83 0.63 2.76 -0.37
CA GLY A 83 0.89 2.18 -1.70
C GLY A 83 0.34 0.77 -1.77
N ILE A 84 -0.60 0.52 -2.69
CA ILE A 84 -1.23 -0.79 -2.89
C ILE A 84 -0.68 -1.40 -4.18
N CYS A 85 -0.16 -2.62 -4.14
CA CYS A 85 0.35 -3.37 -5.27
C CYS A 85 1.37 -2.55 -6.10
N ASN A 86 0.97 -2.02 -7.25
CA ASN A 86 1.82 -1.10 -8.04
C ASN A 86 2.20 0.16 -7.26
N GLY A 87 1.32 0.66 -6.39
CA GLY A 87 1.65 1.75 -5.46
C GLY A 87 2.78 1.40 -4.51
N PHE A 88 2.84 0.17 -4.00
CA PHE A 88 3.97 -0.29 -3.16
C PHE A 88 5.28 -0.32 -3.98
N GLN A 89 5.23 -0.79 -5.22
CA GLN A 89 6.38 -0.74 -6.13
C GLN A 89 6.87 0.70 -6.32
N ILE A 90 5.96 1.65 -6.53
CA ILE A 90 6.28 3.08 -6.66
C ILE A 90 6.93 3.63 -5.38
N LEU A 91 6.44 3.25 -4.19
CA LEU A 91 7.03 3.68 -2.92
C LEU A 91 8.48 3.18 -2.76
N CYS A 92 8.77 1.95 -3.17
CA CYS A 92 10.14 1.42 -3.18
C CYS A 92 11.02 2.15 -4.20
N GLU A 93 10.54 2.35 -5.43
CA GLU A 93 11.27 3.07 -6.48
C GLU A 93 11.51 4.55 -6.13
N SER A 94 10.63 5.15 -5.34
CA SER A 94 10.75 6.53 -4.83
C SER A 94 11.58 6.63 -3.56
N HIS A 95 12.10 5.52 -3.04
CA HIS A 95 12.86 5.43 -1.78
C HIS A 95 12.09 5.92 -0.54
N LEU A 96 10.76 5.96 -0.60
CA LEU A 96 9.91 6.17 0.57
C LEU A 96 9.82 4.90 1.44
N LEU A 97 10.02 3.73 0.83
CA LEU A 97 10.18 2.44 1.50
C LEU A 97 11.46 1.74 1.01
N PRO A 98 12.12 0.97 1.87
CA PRO A 98 13.34 0.23 1.48
C PRO A 98 13.00 -1.02 0.67
N GLY A 99 14.01 -1.60 0.01
CA GLY A 99 13.89 -2.83 -0.78
C GLY A 99 13.31 -2.61 -2.17
N ALA A 100 12.83 -3.68 -2.77
CA ALA A 100 12.25 -3.66 -4.12
C ALA A 100 11.23 -4.80 -4.28
N LEU A 101 10.30 -4.64 -5.22
CA LEU A 101 9.41 -5.70 -5.67
C LEU A 101 9.92 -6.22 -7.01
N ILE A 102 10.09 -7.52 -7.11
CA ILE A 102 10.56 -8.18 -8.32
C ILE A 102 9.55 -9.22 -8.81
N ARG A 103 9.84 -9.81 -9.96
CA ARG A 103 8.99 -10.84 -10.56
C ARG A 103 8.82 -12.02 -9.60
N ASN A 104 7.58 -12.53 -9.51
CA ASN A 104 7.26 -13.72 -8.73
C ASN A 104 8.23 -14.86 -9.09
N ASP A 105 8.70 -15.62 -8.09
CA ASP A 105 9.70 -16.68 -8.25
C ASP A 105 9.29 -17.75 -9.26
N HIS A 106 8.02 -18.14 -9.26
CA HIS A 106 7.43 -19.10 -10.21
C HIS A 106 7.06 -18.48 -11.58
N ARG A 107 7.28 -17.17 -11.80
CA ARG A 107 7.08 -16.41 -13.06
C ARG A 107 5.65 -16.42 -13.60
N ARG A 108 4.65 -16.61 -12.73
CA ARG A 108 3.24 -16.58 -13.10
C ARG A 108 2.53 -15.45 -12.39
N PHE A 109 1.50 -14.93 -13.01
CA PHE A 109 0.55 -14.03 -12.36
C PHE A 109 -0.27 -14.83 -11.33
N VAL A 110 -0.42 -14.29 -10.13
CA VAL A 110 -1.29 -14.84 -9.07
C VAL A 110 -2.53 -13.96 -8.98
N CYS A 111 -3.71 -14.58 -8.91
CA CYS A 111 -4.97 -13.90 -8.60
C CYS A 111 -5.82 -14.82 -7.75
N ARG A 112 -5.97 -14.48 -6.46
CA ARG A 112 -6.73 -15.29 -5.50
C ARG A 112 -7.02 -14.51 -4.23
N ASP A 113 -7.92 -15.01 -3.39
CA ASP A 113 -8.02 -14.57 -2.01
C ASP A 113 -6.79 -15.04 -1.24
N GLN A 114 -6.26 -14.19 -0.40
CA GLN A 114 -5.03 -14.42 0.36
C GLN A 114 -5.20 -14.01 1.80
N ARG A 115 -4.90 -14.94 2.71
CA ARG A 115 -4.83 -14.63 4.15
C ARG A 115 -3.52 -13.96 4.48
N LEU A 116 -3.62 -12.95 5.33
CA LEU A 116 -2.49 -12.20 5.89
C LEU A 116 -2.59 -12.19 7.41
N ARG A 117 -1.44 -12.12 8.08
CA ARG A 117 -1.35 -11.72 9.47
C ARG A 117 -0.77 -10.31 9.54
N LEU A 118 -1.40 -9.45 10.33
CA LEU A 118 -0.90 -8.10 10.60
C LEU A 118 0.07 -8.16 11.79
N ASP A 119 1.35 -7.98 11.51
CA ASP A 119 2.40 -8.01 12.52
C ASP A 119 2.57 -6.63 13.19
N ASN A 120 2.37 -5.54 12.43
CA ASN A 120 2.40 -4.18 12.97
C ASN A 120 1.04 -3.48 12.73
N THR A 121 0.38 -3.12 13.82
CA THR A 121 -0.87 -2.38 13.84
C THR A 121 -0.71 -0.95 14.38
N ASP A 122 0.54 -0.51 14.62
CA ASP A 122 0.87 0.84 15.07
C ASP A 122 1.34 1.70 13.89
N THR A 123 0.50 1.78 12.86
CA THR A 123 0.72 2.64 11.69
C THR A 123 -0.51 3.47 11.39
N ALA A 124 -0.36 4.53 10.60
CA ALA A 124 -1.49 5.35 10.16
C ALA A 124 -2.56 4.56 9.38
N TRP A 125 -2.24 3.35 8.90
CA TRP A 125 -3.09 2.55 8.02
C TRP A 125 -3.55 1.23 8.64
N THR A 126 -3.11 0.89 9.85
CA THR A 126 -3.42 -0.40 10.48
C THR A 126 -3.93 -0.28 11.92
N SER A 127 -4.07 0.93 12.46
CA SER A 127 -4.46 1.16 13.86
C SER A 127 -5.88 0.67 14.21
N ALA A 128 -6.75 0.48 13.23
CA ALA A 128 -8.09 -0.10 13.42
C ALA A 128 -8.07 -1.63 13.64
N TYR A 129 -6.92 -2.28 13.48
CA TYR A 129 -6.79 -3.72 13.70
C TYR A 129 -6.17 -4.04 15.05
N SER A 130 -6.51 -5.21 15.59
CA SER A 130 -5.81 -5.76 16.77
C SER A 130 -4.45 -6.35 16.35
N PRO A 131 -3.43 -6.29 17.21
CA PRO A 131 -2.15 -6.94 16.96
C PRO A 131 -2.31 -8.44 16.66
N GLY A 132 -1.67 -8.91 15.59
CA GLY A 132 -1.76 -10.29 15.12
C GLY A 132 -3.08 -10.66 14.43
N ALA A 133 -3.93 -9.68 14.10
CA ALA A 133 -5.16 -9.94 13.36
C ALA A 133 -4.86 -10.67 12.05
N GLU A 134 -5.68 -11.67 11.75
CA GLU A 134 -5.67 -12.38 10.47
C GLU A 134 -6.81 -11.86 9.61
N ILE A 135 -6.49 -11.48 8.39
CA ILE A 135 -7.43 -10.90 7.43
C ILE A 135 -7.37 -11.63 6.09
N THR A 136 -8.45 -11.59 5.34
CA THR A 136 -8.50 -12.12 3.98
C THR A 136 -8.74 -10.98 2.99
N VAL A 137 -7.81 -10.81 2.06
CA VAL A 137 -7.88 -9.78 1.00
C VAL A 137 -7.51 -10.37 -0.35
N VAL A 138 -7.81 -9.67 -1.42
CA VAL A 138 -7.46 -10.11 -2.78
C VAL A 138 -5.97 -9.92 -3.03
N LEU A 139 -5.31 -10.92 -3.58
CA LEU A 139 -3.96 -10.83 -4.11
C LEU A 139 -4.00 -10.99 -5.63
N LYS A 140 -3.42 -10.04 -6.37
CA LYS A 140 -3.27 -10.10 -7.83
C LYS A 140 -1.96 -9.43 -8.24
N ASN A 141 -0.94 -10.20 -8.58
CA ASN A 141 0.35 -9.66 -9.01
C ASN A 141 1.15 -10.63 -9.88
N GLY A 142 2.02 -10.09 -10.74
CA GLY A 142 3.06 -10.82 -11.46
C GLY A 142 4.47 -10.46 -10.97
N GLU A 143 4.60 -9.32 -10.30
CA GLU A 143 5.84 -8.77 -9.74
C GLU A 143 5.60 -8.31 -8.31
N GLY A 144 5.35 -9.26 -7.42
CA GLY A 144 5.02 -9.01 -6.01
C GLY A 144 6.02 -9.54 -5.01
N SER A 145 7.13 -10.16 -5.48
CA SER A 145 8.16 -10.73 -4.61
C SER A 145 8.99 -9.60 -3.99
N TYR A 146 8.82 -9.37 -2.69
CA TYR A 146 9.61 -8.39 -1.94
C TYR A 146 11.02 -8.92 -1.69
N VAL A 147 12.01 -8.10 -2.00
CA VAL A 147 13.43 -8.39 -1.78
C VAL A 147 14.15 -7.19 -1.17
N ALA A 148 15.10 -7.47 -0.28
CA ALA A 148 16.01 -6.49 0.28
C ALA A 148 17.33 -7.18 0.68
N ASP A 149 18.36 -6.41 0.94
CA ASP A 149 19.59 -6.95 1.53
C ASP A 149 19.39 -7.33 3.00
N GLN A 150 20.26 -8.21 3.51
CA GLN A 150 20.11 -8.72 4.87
C GLN A 150 20.10 -7.62 5.94
N PRO A 151 20.95 -6.58 5.90
CA PRO A 151 20.88 -5.47 6.86
C PRO A 151 19.54 -4.73 6.85
N THR A 152 18.91 -4.60 5.69
CA THR A 152 17.57 -3.98 5.57
C THR A 152 16.49 -4.90 6.15
N LEU A 153 16.56 -6.21 5.89
CA LEU A 153 15.63 -7.20 6.48
C LEU A 153 15.76 -7.21 8.01
N ASP A 154 16.99 -7.28 8.53
CA ASP A 154 17.24 -7.28 9.97
C ASP A 154 16.70 -6.02 10.64
N ARG A 155 16.81 -4.87 9.98
CA ARG A 155 16.26 -3.61 10.48
C ARG A 155 14.73 -3.60 10.44
N LEU A 156 14.10 -4.02 9.35
CA LEU A 156 12.63 -4.10 9.25
C LEU A 156 12.06 -5.02 10.35
N GLU A 157 12.71 -6.15 10.60
CA GLU A 157 12.31 -7.08 11.66
C GLU A 157 12.56 -6.48 13.06
N GLY A 158 13.75 -5.97 13.31
CA GLY A 158 14.15 -5.46 14.63
C GLY A 158 13.39 -4.20 15.06
N GLU A 159 12.96 -3.38 14.13
CA GLU A 159 12.19 -2.16 14.36
C GLU A 159 10.67 -2.38 14.26
N GLY A 160 10.22 -3.64 14.03
CA GLY A 160 8.79 -3.96 13.90
C GLY A 160 8.12 -3.30 12.70
N ARG A 161 8.84 -3.09 11.60
CA ARG A 161 8.35 -2.37 10.40
C ARG A 161 7.71 -3.29 9.36
N VAL A 162 7.69 -4.60 9.60
CA VAL A 162 6.89 -5.51 8.79
C VAL A 162 5.43 -5.36 9.20
N VAL A 163 4.60 -4.88 8.28
CA VAL A 163 3.17 -4.60 8.53
C VAL A 163 2.34 -5.87 8.39
N ALA A 164 2.60 -6.65 7.37
CA ALA A 164 1.81 -7.85 7.07
C ALA A 164 2.66 -8.96 6.49
N ARG A 165 2.28 -10.22 6.79
CA ARG A 165 2.87 -11.42 6.21
C ARG A 165 1.82 -12.30 5.56
N TYR A 166 2.24 -12.99 4.52
CA TYR A 166 1.44 -14.04 3.88
C TYR A 166 1.26 -15.23 4.82
N LEU A 167 0.02 -15.74 4.91
CA LEU A 167 -0.32 -17.01 5.55
C LEU A 167 -0.63 -18.07 4.49
N ASP A 168 -0.67 -19.34 4.92
CA ASP A 168 -1.02 -20.49 4.08
C ASP A 168 -0.09 -20.69 2.86
N GLY A 169 1.16 -20.29 3.03
CA GLY A 169 2.22 -20.39 2.03
C GLY A 169 2.50 -19.08 1.30
N ASN A 170 3.75 -18.92 0.90
CA ASN A 170 4.26 -17.74 0.20
C ASN A 170 3.79 -17.75 -1.26
N PRO A 171 3.01 -16.75 -1.71
CA PRO A 171 2.39 -16.78 -3.05
C PRO A 171 3.32 -16.33 -4.18
N ASN A 172 4.45 -15.67 -3.88
CA ASN A 172 5.23 -14.96 -4.88
C ASN A 172 6.75 -14.96 -4.65
N GLY A 173 7.22 -15.59 -3.57
CA GLY A 173 8.65 -15.65 -3.24
C GLY A 173 9.17 -14.45 -2.43
N SER A 174 8.30 -13.65 -1.82
CA SER A 174 8.70 -12.56 -0.93
C SER A 174 9.58 -13.07 0.20
N LEU A 175 10.69 -12.39 0.48
CA LEU A 175 11.56 -12.73 1.61
C LEU A 175 10.78 -12.59 2.92
N HIS A 176 10.97 -13.54 3.85
CA HIS A 176 10.33 -13.60 5.16
C HIS A 176 8.80 -13.55 5.12
N ASP A 177 8.19 -14.01 4.01
CA ASP A 177 6.73 -13.92 3.75
C ASP A 177 6.16 -12.50 3.82
N ILE A 178 7.00 -11.47 3.65
CA ILE A 178 6.60 -10.07 3.74
C ILE A 178 5.56 -9.73 2.65
N ALA A 179 4.37 -9.33 3.10
CA ALA A 179 3.29 -8.83 2.24
C ALA A 179 3.20 -7.29 2.24
N GLY A 180 3.74 -6.65 3.27
CA GLY A 180 3.77 -5.20 3.40
C GLY A 180 4.71 -4.72 4.49
N ILE A 181 5.20 -3.49 4.33
CA ILE A 181 6.13 -2.82 5.24
C ILE A 181 5.73 -1.36 5.48
N ALA A 182 6.28 -0.76 6.53
CA ALA A 182 6.15 0.67 6.84
C ALA A 182 7.51 1.38 6.82
N ASN A 183 7.48 2.73 6.70
CA ASN A 183 8.62 3.58 7.03
C ASN A 183 8.82 3.67 8.55
N ASP A 184 9.89 4.33 8.98
CA ASP A 184 10.26 4.46 10.41
C ASP A 184 9.16 5.14 11.24
N ALA A 185 8.43 6.09 10.65
CA ALA A 185 7.38 6.85 11.31
C ALA A 185 6.00 6.16 11.29
N GLY A 186 5.85 5.02 10.61
CA GLY A 186 4.55 4.35 10.43
C GLY A 186 3.54 5.12 9.57
N SER A 187 3.94 6.23 8.95
CA SER A 187 3.07 7.07 8.12
C SER A 187 2.97 6.58 6.68
N VAL A 188 4.04 5.98 6.14
CA VAL A 188 4.06 5.42 4.79
C VAL A 188 4.01 3.91 4.89
N VAL A 189 2.99 3.30 4.27
CA VAL A 189 2.78 1.85 4.23
C VAL A 189 2.69 1.38 2.78
N GLY A 190 3.40 0.31 2.47
CA GLY A 190 3.27 -0.42 1.22
C GLY A 190 2.70 -1.81 1.47
N LEU A 191 1.68 -2.20 0.73
CA LEU A 191 1.02 -3.50 0.80
C LEU A 191 0.87 -4.08 -0.60
N MET A 192 1.32 -5.32 -0.82
CA MET A 192 1.18 -5.96 -2.14
C MET A 192 -0.24 -6.49 -2.41
N PRO A 193 -0.94 -7.12 -1.45
CA PRO A 193 -2.35 -7.42 -1.58
C PRO A 193 -3.24 -6.17 -1.61
N HIS A 194 -4.50 -6.36 -2.01
CA HIS A 194 -5.47 -5.33 -2.33
C HIS A 194 -6.57 -5.23 -1.26
N PRO A 195 -6.43 -4.40 -0.21
CA PRO A 195 -7.48 -4.22 0.79
C PRO A 195 -8.72 -3.53 0.21
N GLU A 196 -8.58 -2.69 -0.83
CA GLU A 196 -9.68 -1.98 -1.50
C GLU A 196 -10.69 -2.91 -2.18
N HIS A 197 -10.31 -4.16 -2.44
CA HIS A 197 -11.20 -5.21 -2.96
C HIS A 197 -11.86 -6.05 -1.86
N ALA A 198 -11.60 -5.75 -0.59
CA ALA A 198 -12.19 -6.44 0.56
C ALA A 198 -12.78 -5.41 1.55
N VAL A 199 -13.64 -4.52 1.07
CA VAL A 199 -14.29 -3.45 1.86
C VAL A 199 -15.80 -3.63 1.96
N GLU A 200 -16.35 -4.58 1.23
CA GLU A 200 -17.77 -4.95 1.23
C GLU A 200 -17.94 -6.43 0.91
N ALA A 201 -18.70 -7.13 1.73
CA ALA A 201 -18.91 -8.57 1.60
C ALA A 201 -19.54 -9.01 0.26
N LEU A 202 -20.24 -8.13 -0.47
CA LEU A 202 -20.84 -8.44 -1.77
C LEU A 202 -19.85 -8.39 -2.94
N CYS A 203 -18.72 -7.75 -2.77
CA CYS A 203 -17.80 -7.43 -3.88
C CYS A 203 -16.40 -8.06 -3.72
N GLY A 204 -16.18 -8.84 -2.66
CA GLY A 204 -14.87 -9.41 -2.37
C GLY A 204 -14.95 -10.61 -1.42
N PRO A 205 -13.82 -11.06 -0.88
CA PRO A 205 -13.80 -12.16 0.09
C PRO A 205 -14.44 -11.80 1.44
N GLY A 206 -14.74 -10.52 1.67
CA GLY A 206 -15.28 -9.99 2.91
C GLY A 206 -15.08 -8.49 2.99
N ASP A 207 -15.03 -7.97 4.21
CA ASP A 207 -14.79 -6.57 4.55
C ASP A 207 -13.51 -6.36 5.38
N ASP A 208 -12.69 -7.37 5.50
CA ASP A 208 -11.44 -7.35 6.31
C ASP A 208 -10.46 -6.25 5.89
N GLY A 209 -10.49 -5.80 4.63
CA GLY A 209 -9.63 -4.73 4.11
C GLY A 209 -10.07 -3.33 4.53
N LEU A 210 -11.31 -3.16 5.03
CA LEU A 210 -11.86 -1.84 5.38
C LEU A 210 -11.05 -1.14 6.47
N GLY A 211 -10.46 -1.91 7.39
CA GLY A 211 -9.64 -1.39 8.48
C GLY A 211 -8.46 -0.54 8.02
N PHE A 212 -7.88 -0.80 6.85
CA PHE A 212 -6.82 0.05 6.28
C PHE A 212 -7.29 1.49 6.05
N PHE A 213 -8.53 1.68 5.66
CA PHE A 213 -9.09 2.99 5.34
C PHE A 213 -9.69 3.67 6.57
N THR A 214 -10.27 2.92 7.52
CA THR A 214 -10.84 3.48 8.76
C THR A 214 -9.77 3.85 9.78
N SER A 215 -8.56 3.28 9.73
CA SER A 215 -7.41 3.62 10.58
C SER A 215 -7.08 5.12 10.57
N LEU A 216 -7.28 5.80 9.45
CA LEU A 216 -7.08 7.24 9.35
C LEU A 216 -7.97 8.08 10.28
N LEU A 217 -9.12 7.53 10.74
CA LEU A 217 -10.00 8.21 11.69
C LEU A 217 -9.48 8.10 13.12
N GLU A 218 -8.86 6.98 13.47
CA GLU A 218 -8.43 6.66 14.83
C GLU A 218 -7.14 7.42 15.23
N GLY A 219 -6.26 7.69 14.28
CA GLY A 219 -5.02 8.45 14.51
C GLY A 219 -5.20 9.90 14.97
N ARG A 220 -6.42 10.44 14.95
CA ARG A 220 -6.74 11.79 15.48
C ARG A 220 -7.22 11.79 16.93
N VAL A 221 -7.55 10.65 17.53
CA VAL A 221 -8.10 10.59 18.90
C VAL A 221 -7.02 10.70 19.97
N GLY A 222 -5.74 10.62 19.61
CA GLY A 222 -4.60 10.70 20.54
C GLY A 222 -3.74 11.97 20.46
N ALA A 223 -4.16 13.00 19.75
CA ALA A 223 -3.38 14.24 19.51
C ALA A 223 -3.96 15.49 20.18
N ASP A 224 -4.71 15.34 21.29
CA ASP A 224 -5.15 16.44 22.16
C ASP A 224 -4.43 16.43 23.51
#